data_3f8ffdbbab15559a4a04de1335568024
#
_entry.id   3f8ffdbbab15559a4a04de1335568024
#
_cell.length_a   1.000
_cell.length_b   1.000
_cell.length_c   1.000
_cell.angle_alpha   90.00
_cell.angle_beta   90.00
_cell.angle_gamma   90.00
#
_symmetry.space_group_name_H-M   'P 1'
#
loop_
_entity.id
_entity.type
_entity.pdbx_description
1 polymer ?
#
loop_
_entity_poly.entity_id
_entity_poly.type
_entity_poly.pdbx_seq_one_letter_code
_entity_poly.pdbx_strand_id
1 'polypeptide(L)'
;MELEFQRNGERYNFLKWAQESFQNVRIVPPGAGICHQLNIEQFAQVAMTSTAAGVETPEGENPTVYFDTLVGTDSHTPTANGIGVLGWGVGGIEAEAAALGQPITTLVPKVVGVRLTGELSEGVAAMDVALTFAKMLREKGVVGCFVECFGPGLDSLNATQRTCISNMTPEYGSTCTLFPVDDQTLAYLRLTGRSEQQVALVEQYAKAQGFWNDPQAPERVYSDVVELDLSSVKRSIAGPSRPHDRIFLEQAQERFHEICADRGLDLGKKETVDVNGRACELGHGALAIAAVTSCTTATDPSMMLTAGLVAKKAAEAGLKPKPWVKCILAPGSHATELLLERAGLMDGLRDLGFYTCGFG
;
A
#
# COMPACT_ATOMS: atom_id res chain seq x y z
N MET A 1 -0.38 17.85 13.88
CA MET A 1 0.93 17.60 14.52
C MET A 1 0.99 18.17 15.93
N GLU A 2 0.87 19.48 16.16
CA GLU A 2 0.95 20.07 17.50
C GLU A 2 0.01 19.45 18.53
N LEU A 3 -1.27 19.25 18.17
CA LEU A 3 -2.24 18.56 19.02
C LEU A 3 -1.89 17.10 19.30
N GLU A 4 -1.29 16.42 18.31
CA GLU A 4 -0.82 15.05 18.47
C GLU A 4 0.31 15.00 19.51
N PHE A 5 1.31 15.85 19.40
CA PHE A 5 2.41 15.93 20.37
C PHE A 5 1.92 16.32 21.77
N GLN A 6 0.96 17.25 21.87
CA GLN A 6 0.39 17.61 23.16
C GLN A 6 -0.37 16.45 23.83
N ARG A 7 -1.19 15.73 23.07
CA ARG A 7 -2.02 14.63 23.60
C ARG A 7 -1.23 13.36 23.92
N ASN A 8 -0.19 13.10 23.15
CA ASN A 8 0.62 11.89 23.24
C ASN A 8 2.07 12.15 23.66
N GLY A 9 2.32 13.25 24.37
CA GLY A 9 3.68 13.64 24.80
C GLY A 9 4.41 12.58 25.59
N GLU A 10 3.72 11.83 26.45
CA GLU A 10 4.27 10.72 27.22
C GLU A 10 4.78 9.61 26.29
N ARG A 11 4.00 9.25 25.27
CA ARG A 11 4.41 8.25 24.25
C ARG A 11 5.64 8.70 23.49
N TYR A 12 5.69 9.95 23.05
CA TYR A 12 6.85 10.47 22.31
C TYR A 12 8.10 10.56 23.15
N ASN A 13 7.97 10.89 24.45
CA ASN A 13 9.08 10.85 25.40
C ASN A 13 9.59 9.41 25.59
N PHE A 14 8.70 8.43 25.66
CA PHE A 14 9.08 7.02 25.71
C PHE A 14 9.83 6.58 24.44
N LEU A 15 9.32 6.95 23.26
CA LEU A 15 9.98 6.62 21.98
C LEU A 15 11.38 7.25 21.89
N LYS A 16 11.53 8.49 22.34
CA LYS A 16 12.83 9.16 22.41
C LYS A 16 13.79 8.42 23.35
N TRP A 17 13.32 8.06 24.53
CA TRP A 17 14.10 7.27 25.48
C TRP A 17 14.49 5.91 24.89
N ALA A 18 13.58 5.22 24.20
CA ALA A 18 13.87 3.93 23.56
C ALA A 18 14.97 4.06 22.50
N GLN A 19 14.93 5.10 21.67
CA GLN A 19 15.96 5.34 20.66
C GLN A 19 17.35 5.62 21.27
N GLU A 20 17.40 6.25 22.45
CA GLU A 20 18.64 6.53 23.17
C GLU A 20 19.17 5.34 23.99
N SER A 21 18.27 4.44 24.42
CA SER A 21 18.58 3.35 25.37
C SER A 21 18.80 2.00 24.72
N PHE A 22 18.16 1.73 23.59
CA PHE A 22 18.31 0.46 22.87
C PHE A 22 19.31 0.57 21.71
N GLN A 23 20.02 -0.52 21.45
CA GLN A 23 20.87 -0.62 20.26
C GLN A 23 20.02 -0.95 19.02
N ASN A 24 20.47 -0.45 17.85
CA ASN A 24 19.83 -0.72 16.56
C ASN A 24 18.35 -0.29 16.44
N VAL A 25 17.91 0.65 17.25
CA VAL A 25 16.57 1.24 17.15
C VAL A 25 16.63 2.53 16.34
N ARG A 26 15.81 2.58 15.29
CA ARG A 26 15.61 3.78 14.47
C ARG A 26 14.15 4.16 14.50
N ILE A 27 13.85 5.38 14.90
CA ILE A 27 12.49 5.91 14.94
C ILE A 27 12.35 6.98 13.87
N VAL A 28 11.39 6.79 12.97
CA VAL A 28 11.02 7.79 11.97
C VAL A 28 9.96 8.70 12.59
N PRO A 29 10.20 10.04 12.62
CA PRO A 29 9.27 10.94 13.27
C PRO A 29 7.94 11.04 12.52
N PRO A 30 6.85 11.44 13.19
CA PRO A 30 5.56 11.71 12.57
C PRO A 30 5.67 12.70 11.41
N GLY A 31 4.99 12.40 10.30
CA GLY A 31 5.03 13.20 9.08
C GLY A 31 6.12 12.81 8.08
N ALA A 32 7.18 12.13 8.51
CA ALA A 32 8.17 11.54 7.61
C ALA A 32 7.74 10.17 7.04
N GLY A 33 6.56 9.75 7.35
CA GLY A 33 5.87 8.52 6.95
C GLY A 33 4.57 8.40 7.70
N ILE A 34 3.85 7.30 7.51
CA ILE A 34 2.62 7.00 8.23
C ILE A 34 2.96 6.57 9.65
N CYS A 35 2.15 6.99 10.64
CA CYS A 35 2.43 6.74 12.05
C CYS A 35 2.24 5.28 12.50
N HIS A 36 1.64 4.43 11.68
CA HIS A 36 1.33 3.03 11.98
C HIS A 36 1.73 2.08 10.84
N GLN A 37 2.60 2.49 9.94
CA GLN A 37 2.93 1.76 8.73
C GLN A 37 4.44 1.75 8.48
N LEU A 38 4.89 0.76 7.70
CA LEU A 38 6.27 0.67 7.24
C LEU A 38 6.60 1.77 6.23
N ASN A 39 7.63 2.53 6.51
CA ASN A 39 8.20 3.49 5.58
C ASN A 39 9.31 2.83 4.77
N ILE A 40 8.96 2.25 3.62
CA ILE A 40 9.89 1.52 2.76
C ILE A 40 10.97 2.42 2.14
N GLU A 41 10.70 3.72 1.97
CA GLU A 41 11.69 4.70 1.50
C GLU A 41 12.85 4.88 2.47
N GLN A 42 12.61 4.66 3.76
CA GLN A 42 13.61 4.82 4.81
C GLN A 42 14.27 3.51 5.25
N PHE A 43 13.53 2.41 5.25
CA PHE A 43 13.98 1.16 5.86
C PHE A 43 14.35 0.08 4.84
N ALA A 44 13.65 -0.04 3.71
CA ALA A 44 13.89 -1.11 2.76
C ALA A 44 15.13 -0.85 1.90
N GLN A 45 16.07 -1.81 1.89
CA GLN A 45 17.32 -1.74 1.11
C GLN A 45 17.37 -2.73 -0.05
N VAL A 46 16.48 -3.72 -0.09
CA VAL A 46 16.40 -4.84 -1.04
C VAL A 46 17.57 -5.83 -0.89
N ALA A 47 18.79 -5.35 -0.87
CA ALA A 47 19.97 -6.14 -0.52
C ALA A 47 20.79 -5.39 0.54
N MET A 48 21.33 -6.14 1.48
CA MET A 48 22.12 -5.61 2.61
C MET A 48 23.48 -6.30 2.67
N THR A 49 24.43 -5.65 3.31
CA THR A 49 25.71 -6.27 3.70
C THR A 49 25.76 -6.46 5.20
N SER A 50 26.49 -7.48 5.67
CA SER A 50 26.71 -7.70 7.10
C SER A 50 27.28 -6.46 7.79
N THR A 51 28.18 -5.75 7.15
CA THR A 51 28.76 -4.49 7.67
C THR A 51 27.69 -3.39 7.82
N ALA A 52 26.80 -3.22 6.85
CA ALA A 52 25.72 -2.24 6.95
C ALA A 52 24.70 -2.58 8.05
N ALA A 53 24.56 -3.85 8.38
CA ALA A 53 23.76 -4.34 9.51
C ALA A 53 24.49 -4.26 10.86
N GLY A 54 25.71 -3.71 10.92
CA GLY A 54 26.47 -3.60 12.15
C GLY A 54 27.15 -4.91 12.61
N VAL A 55 27.21 -5.92 11.73
CA VAL A 55 27.91 -7.18 12.00
C VAL A 55 29.37 -7.03 11.59
N GLU A 56 30.29 -7.26 12.53
CA GLU A 56 31.72 -7.21 12.25
C GLU A 56 32.10 -8.29 11.23
N THR A 57 32.87 -7.88 10.22
CA THR A 57 33.46 -8.81 9.26
C THR A 57 34.85 -9.22 9.80
N PRO A 58 35.16 -10.51 9.93
CA PRO A 58 36.47 -10.97 10.34
C PRO A 58 37.57 -10.40 9.43
N GLU A 59 38.76 -10.16 10.02
CA GLU A 59 39.89 -9.62 9.28
C GLU A 59 40.28 -10.55 8.12
N GLY A 60 40.35 -10.00 6.90
CA GLY A 60 40.65 -10.73 5.68
C GLY A 60 39.43 -11.40 4.98
N GLU A 61 38.23 -11.25 5.52
CA GLU A 61 37.00 -11.70 4.87
C GLU A 61 36.22 -10.55 4.22
N ASN A 62 35.43 -10.86 3.21
CA ASN A 62 34.50 -9.90 2.60
C ASN A 62 33.16 -9.89 3.35
N PRO A 63 32.46 -8.75 3.40
CA PRO A 63 31.12 -8.71 3.96
C PRO A 63 30.17 -9.69 3.23
N THR A 64 29.33 -10.37 4.00
CA THR A 64 28.26 -11.20 3.43
C THR A 64 27.17 -10.31 2.89
N VAL A 65 26.69 -10.63 1.68
CA VAL A 65 25.53 -9.97 1.07
C VAL A 65 24.32 -10.89 1.20
N TYR A 66 23.16 -10.32 1.54
CA TYR A 66 21.90 -11.04 1.69
C TYR A 66 20.71 -10.15 1.30
N PHE A 67 19.56 -10.77 0.97
CA PHE A 67 18.34 -10.02 0.74
C PHE A 67 17.81 -9.41 2.04
N ASP A 68 17.36 -8.18 1.94
CA ASP A 68 16.63 -7.51 3.01
C ASP A 68 15.29 -8.20 3.24
N THR A 69 15.00 -8.50 4.48
CA THR A 69 13.73 -9.06 4.93
C THR A 69 13.27 -8.33 6.16
N LEU A 70 11.97 -8.27 6.36
CA LEU A 70 11.44 -7.64 7.56
C LEU A 70 10.22 -8.37 8.09
N VAL A 71 10.03 -8.34 9.38
CA VAL A 71 8.79 -8.67 10.08
C VAL A 71 8.21 -7.41 10.68
N GLY A 72 6.91 -7.25 10.63
CA GLY A 72 6.24 -6.07 11.16
C GLY A 72 4.87 -6.40 11.73
N THR A 73 4.46 -5.67 12.75
CA THR A 73 3.14 -5.83 13.39
C THR A 73 2.03 -5.11 12.64
N ASP A 74 2.38 -4.35 11.61
CA ASP A 74 1.42 -3.63 10.77
C ASP A 74 0.90 -4.52 9.65
N SER A 75 -0.40 -4.42 9.34
CA SER A 75 -1.03 -5.17 8.23
C SER A 75 -0.52 -4.75 6.86
N HIS A 76 0.16 -3.60 6.75
CA HIS A 76 0.75 -3.09 5.52
C HIS A 76 2.24 -3.42 5.35
N THR A 77 2.82 -4.22 6.25
CA THR A 77 4.18 -4.76 6.09
C THR A 77 4.41 -5.40 4.71
N PRO A 78 3.43 -6.10 4.12
CA PRO A 78 3.57 -6.65 2.77
C PRO A 78 3.83 -5.62 1.65
N THR A 79 3.67 -4.33 1.87
CA THR A 79 4.03 -3.28 0.90
C THR A 79 5.45 -3.46 0.37
N ALA A 80 6.40 -3.86 1.23
CA ALA A 80 7.79 -4.08 0.87
C ALA A 80 8.00 -5.17 -0.20
N ASN A 81 7.07 -6.11 -0.31
CA ASN A 81 7.14 -7.18 -1.31
C ASN A 81 7.05 -6.64 -2.75
N GLY A 82 6.45 -5.46 -2.94
CA GLY A 82 6.36 -4.80 -4.25
C GLY A 82 7.70 -4.36 -4.83
N ILE A 83 8.74 -4.25 -4.00
CA ILE A 83 10.12 -3.93 -4.42
C ILE A 83 11.10 -5.09 -4.20
N GLY A 84 10.59 -6.31 -3.97
CA GLY A 84 11.41 -7.49 -3.82
C GLY A 84 11.97 -7.73 -2.40
N VAL A 85 11.46 -7.03 -1.38
CA VAL A 85 11.79 -7.26 0.03
C VAL A 85 10.73 -8.15 0.66
N LEU A 86 11.13 -9.29 1.23
CA LEU A 86 10.17 -10.14 1.94
C LEU A 86 9.70 -9.46 3.23
N GLY A 87 8.53 -8.83 3.14
CA GLY A 87 7.84 -8.23 4.28
C GLY A 87 6.74 -9.14 4.80
N TRP A 88 6.85 -9.57 6.04
CA TRP A 88 5.94 -10.52 6.67
C TRP A 88 5.23 -9.86 7.85
N GLY A 89 3.90 -9.74 7.75
CA GLY A 89 3.07 -9.27 8.85
C GLY A 89 2.97 -10.36 9.93
N VAL A 90 3.32 -10.00 11.16
CA VAL A 90 3.36 -10.91 12.32
C VAL A 90 2.62 -10.32 13.51
N GLY A 91 2.31 -11.15 14.50
CA GLY A 91 1.79 -10.68 15.77
C GLY A 91 2.86 -10.02 16.65
N GLY A 92 2.44 -9.38 17.74
CA GLY A 92 3.37 -8.69 18.65
C GLY A 92 4.42 -9.60 19.27
N ILE A 93 4.03 -10.84 19.60
CA ILE A 93 4.94 -11.83 20.22
C ILE A 93 6.07 -12.22 19.25
N GLU A 94 5.74 -12.45 17.98
CA GLU A 94 6.73 -12.79 16.97
C GLU A 94 7.66 -11.60 16.67
N ALA A 95 7.13 -10.39 16.66
CA ALA A 95 7.95 -9.19 16.49
C ALA A 95 8.90 -8.97 17.67
N GLU A 96 8.43 -9.21 18.89
CA GLU A 96 9.26 -9.15 20.10
C GLU A 96 10.36 -10.23 20.07
N ALA A 97 10.01 -11.46 19.70
CA ALA A 97 10.99 -12.53 19.55
C ALA A 97 12.08 -12.18 18.52
N ALA A 98 11.68 -11.63 17.37
CA ALA A 98 12.61 -11.17 16.34
C ALA A 98 13.52 -10.04 16.86
N ALA A 99 12.97 -9.07 17.58
CA ALA A 99 13.74 -7.97 18.17
C ALA A 99 14.76 -8.45 19.22
N LEU A 100 14.46 -9.53 19.91
CA LEU A 100 15.34 -10.18 20.91
C LEU A 100 16.30 -11.21 20.29
N GLY A 101 16.28 -11.40 18.97
CA GLY A 101 17.10 -12.38 18.28
C GLY A 101 16.69 -13.83 18.53
N GLN A 102 15.44 -14.06 18.94
CA GLN A 102 14.92 -15.42 19.17
C GLN A 102 14.38 -16.01 17.85
N PRO A 103 14.62 -17.32 17.61
CA PRO A 103 14.11 -17.96 16.40
C PRO A 103 12.61 -18.15 16.46
N ILE A 104 11.96 -17.95 15.30
CA ILE A 104 10.55 -18.24 15.09
C ILE A 104 10.45 -19.44 14.16
N THR A 105 9.71 -20.46 14.58
CA THR A 105 9.47 -21.64 13.74
C THR A 105 8.23 -21.42 12.88
N THR A 106 8.38 -21.54 11.57
CA THR A 106 7.30 -21.40 10.60
C THR A 106 7.30 -22.59 9.65
N LEU A 107 6.11 -23.09 9.31
CA LEU A 107 5.97 -24.06 8.21
C LEU A 107 6.32 -23.37 6.90
N VAL A 108 7.08 -24.09 6.05
CA VAL A 108 7.37 -23.60 4.70
C VAL A 108 6.05 -23.45 3.93
N PRO A 109 5.66 -22.23 3.53
CA PRO A 109 4.38 -22.02 2.87
C PRO A 109 4.40 -22.54 1.43
N LYS A 110 3.23 -22.90 0.91
CA LYS A 110 3.06 -23.09 -0.52
C LYS A 110 3.21 -21.74 -1.22
N VAL A 111 3.76 -21.77 -2.44
CA VAL A 111 3.87 -20.57 -3.28
C VAL A 111 2.91 -20.69 -4.45
N VAL A 112 2.00 -19.72 -4.55
CA VAL A 112 1.06 -19.59 -5.67
C VAL A 112 1.59 -18.52 -6.61
N GLY A 113 1.90 -18.91 -7.84
CA GLY A 113 2.33 -17.99 -8.90
C GLY A 113 1.13 -17.23 -9.47
N VAL A 114 1.24 -15.91 -9.62
CA VAL A 114 0.29 -15.11 -10.41
C VAL A 114 0.98 -14.66 -11.69
N ARG A 115 0.59 -15.29 -12.81
CA ARG A 115 1.10 -14.93 -14.13
C ARG A 115 0.36 -13.70 -14.64
N LEU A 116 1.09 -12.61 -14.79
CA LEU A 116 0.59 -11.35 -15.34
C LEU A 116 0.88 -11.28 -16.84
N THR A 117 -0.14 -10.93 -17.62
CA THR A 117 -0.04 -10.70 -19.06
C THR A 117 -0.72 -9.37 -19.42
N GLY A 118 -0.50 -8.90 -20.64
CA GLY A 118 -1.10 -7.66 -21.12
C GLY A 118 -0.63 -6.41 -20.38
N GLU A 119 -1.34 -5.32 -20.59
CA GLU A 119 -1.05 -3.99 -20.01
C GLU A 119 -2.33 -3.37 -19.47
N LEU A 120 -2.21 -2.45 -18.51
CA LEU A 120 -3.37 -1.75 -17.97
C LEU A 120 -3.99 -0.83 -19.02
N SER A 121 -5.32 -0.90 -19.15
CA SER A 121 -6.08 0.04 -20.00
C SER A 121 -6.03 1.46 -19.41
N GLU A 122 -6.21 2.45 -20.29
CA GLU A 122 -6.27 3.86 -19.88
C GLU A 122 -7.37 4.09 -18.83
N GLY A 123 -7.04 4.82 -17.78
CA GLY A 123 -7.95 5.13 -16.67
C GLY A 123 -8.16 4.01 -15.66
N VAL A 124 -7.42 2.90 -15.77
CA VAL A 124 -7.34 1.83 -14.77
C VAL A 124 -6.13 2.09 -13.86
N ALA A 125 -6.34 2.06 -12.56
CA ALA A 125 -5.32 2.33 -11.55
C ALA A 125 -4.80 1.04 -10.91
N ALA A 126 -3.65 1.15 -10.22
CA ALA A 126 -3.09 0.05 -9.43
C ALA A 126 -4.08 -0.50 -8.38
N MET A 127 -4.95 0.37 -7.84
CA MET A 127 -6.00 -0.05 -6.91
C MET A 127 -7.03 -0.99 -7.58
N ASP A 128 -7.37 -0.79 -8.85
CA ASP A 128 -8.28 -1.69 -9.57
C ASP A 128 -7.67 -3.09 -9.72
N VAL A 129 -6.35 -3.15 -9.93
CA VAL A 129 -5.58 -4.41 -9.92
C VAL A 129 -5.61 -5.03 -8.53
N ALA A 130 -5.32 -4.25 -7.49
CA ALA A 130 -5.31 -4.72 -6.10
C ALA A 130 -6.68 -5.29 -5.68
N LEU A 131 -7.78 -4.63 -6.02
CA LEU A 131 -9.13 -5.15 -5.78
C LEU A 131 -9.43 -6.42 -6.60
N THR A 132 -8.87 -6.51 -7.81
CA THR A 132 -8.98 -7.72 -8.65
C THR A 132 -8.23 -8.87 -8.01
N PHE A 133 -7.01 -8.64 -7.54
CA PHE A 133 -6.22 -9.61 -6.76
C PHE A 133 -6.97 -10.07 -5.52
N ALA A 134 -7.51 -9.11 -4.75
CA ALA A 134 -8.22 -9.42 -3.51
C ALA A 134 -9.39 -10.38 -3.77
N LYS A 135 -10.17 -10.16 -4.80
CA LYS A 135 -11.28 -11.06 -5.17
C LYS A 135 -10.77 -12.40 -5.68
N MET A 136 -9.93 -12.40 -6.70
CA MET A 136 -9.43 -13.59 -7.37
C MET A 136 -8.69 -14.54 -6.42
N LEU A 137 -7.79 -14.00 -5.61
CA LEU A 137 -6.98 -14.81 -4.68
C LEU A 137 -7.78 -15.24 -3.45
N ARG A 138 -8.77 -14.44 -3.03
CA ARG A 138 -9.70 -14.89 -1.98
C ARG A 138 -10.55 -16.07 -2.43
N GLU A 139 -11.05 -16.04 -3.67
CA GLU A 139 -11.80 -17.14 -4.30
C GLU A 139 -10.91 -18.37 -4.50
N LYS A 140 -9.63 -18.17 -4.88
CA LYS A 140 -8.63 -19.25 -5.01
C LYS A 140 -8.30 -19.91 -3.68
N GLY A 141 -8.37 -19.20 -2.56
CA GLY A 141 -8.08 -19.74 -1.26
C GLY A 141 -6.58 -19.81 -0.94
N VAL A 142 -5.89 -18.68 -0.94
CA VAL A 142 -4.44 -18.56 -0.70
C VAL A 142 -4.08 -18.30 0.77
N VAL A 143 -4.96 -18.59 1.69
CA VAL A 143 -4.68 -18.39 3.13
C VAL A 143 -3.49 -19.23 3.56
N GLY A 144 -2.48 -18.58 4.16
CA GLY A 144 -1.24 -19.23 4.59
C GLY A 144 -0.28 -19.60 3.46
N CYS A 145 -0.55 -19.16 2.23
CA CYS A 145 0.36 -19.29 1.10
C CYS A 145 1.16 -17.99 0.91
N PHE A 146 2.30 -18.10 0.24
CA PHE A 146 2.94 -16.98 -0.43
C PHE A 146 2.35 -16.83 -1.83
N VAL A 147 2.29 -15.61 -2.31
CA VAL A 147 1.96 -15.29 -3.69
C VAL A 147 3.19 -14.67 -4.34
N GLU A 148 3.54 -15.07 -5.54
CA GLU A 148 4.63 -14.49 -6.32
C GLU A 148 4.12 -14.09 -7.69
N CYS A 149 4.33 -12.84 -8.08
CA CYS A 149 3.95 -12.32 -9.38
C CYS A 149 5.06 -12.56 -10.41
N PHE A 150 4.71 -13.00 -11.60
CA PHE A 150 5.62 -13.24 -12.70
C PHE A 150 4.95 -13.02 -14.06
N GLY A 151 5.71 -13.12 -15.13
CA GLY A 151 5.18 -13.02 -16.49
C GLY A 151 5.37 -11.65 -17.14
N PRO A 152 5.06 -11.53 -18.45
CA PRO A 152 5.39 -10.36 -19.25
C PRO A 152 4.63 -9.09 -18.86
N GLY A 153 3.48 -9.21 -18.20
CA GLY A 153 2.72 -8.04 -17.73
C GLY A 153 3.41 -7.24 -16.62
N LEU A 154 4.46 -7.82 -15.98
CA LEU A 154 5.24 -7.11 -14.95
C LEU A 154 5.90 -5.82 -15.48
N ASP A 155 6.31 -5.80 -16.73
CA ASP A 155 7.01 -4.65 -17.32
C ASP A 155 6.12 -3.39 -17.40
N SER A 156 4.80 -3.58 -17.44
CA SER A 156 3.83 -2.49 -17.46
C SER A 156 3.53 -1.89 -16.08
N LEU A 157 3.99 -2.53 -15.00
CA LEU A 157 3.76 -2.10 -13.62
C LEU A 157 5.04 -1.50 -13.02
N ASN A 158 5.01 -0.22 -12.69
CA ASN A 158 6.10 0.40 -11.95
C ASN A 158 6.13 -0.05 -10.47
N ALA A 159 7.22 0.25 -9.76
CA ALA A 159 7.41 -0.21 -8.39
C ALA A 159 6.31 0.29 -7.44
N THR A 160 5.83 1.53 -7.58
CA THR A 160 4.77 2.06 -6.71
C THR A 160 3.42 1.38 -6.94
N GLN A 161 3.11 0.98 -8.18
CA GLN A 161 1.93 0.18 -8.48
C GLN A 161 2.04 -1.23 -7.87
N ARG A 162 3.22 -1.85 -7.95
CA ARG A 162 3.48 -3.15 -7.32
C ARG A 162 3.35 -3.09 -5.80
N THR A 163 3.88 -2.04 -5.16
CA THR A 163 3.73 -1.85 -3.71
C THR A 163 2.27 -1.65 -3.30
N CYS A 164 1.47 -0.95 -4.11
CA CYS A 164 0.03 -0.80 -3.92
C CYS A 164 -0.69 -2.17 -3.96
N ILE A 165 -0.34 -3.04 -4.90
CA ILE A 165 -0.91 -4.38 -5.03
C ILE A 165 -0.48 -5.25 -3.85
N SER A 166 0.81 -5.28 -3.52
CA SER A 166 1.36 -6.05 -2.40
C SER A 166 0.79 -5.62 -1.05
N ASN A 167 0.49 -4.34 -0.89
CA ASN A 167 -0.09 -3.79 0.34
C ASN A 167 -1.41 -4.49 0.72
N MET A 168 -2.23 -4.87 -0.26
CA MET A 168 -3.52 -5.53 -0.02
C MET A 168 -3.43 -7.05 0.18
N THR A 169 -2.26 -7.59 0.42
CA THR A 169 -2.07 -9.04 0.69
C THR A 169 -2.93 -9.57 1.84
N PRO A 170 -3.05 -8.87 3.00
CA PRO A 170 -3.87 -9.36 4.10
C PRO A 170 -5.36 -9.47 3.77
N GLU A 171 -5.89 -8.67 2.84
CA GLU A 171 -7.30 -8.62 2.47
C GLU A 171 -7.78 -9.93 1.84
N TYR A 172 -6.90 -10.68 1.19
CA TYR A 172 -7.21 -12.02 0.68
C TYR A 172 -6.61 -13.16 1.50
N GLY A 173 -5.89 -12.83 2.58
CA GLY A 173 -5.40 -13.78 3.58
C GLY A 173 -4.08 -14.47 3.22
N SER A 174 -3.35 -13.98 2.23
CA SER A 174 -1.99 -14.43 1.97
C SER A 174 -1.00 -13.80 2.94
N THR A 175 0.18 -14.38 3.06
CA THR A 175 1.25 -13.86 3.93
C THR A 175 2.07 -12.79 3.23
N CYS A 176 2.36 -12.98 1.94
CA CYS A 176 3.04 -11.99 1.11
C CYS A 176 2.57 -12.08 -0.35
N THR A 177 2.75 -10.99 -1.08
CA THR A 177 2.62 -10.95 -2.55
C THR A 177 3.88 -10.33 -3.10
N LEU A 178 4.84 -11.17 -3.44
CA LEU A 178 6.19 -10.81 -3.84
C LEU A 178 6.24 -10.47 -5.32
N PHE A 179 6.89 -9.37 -5.64
CA PHE A 179 7.31 -9.01 -6.99
C PHE A 179 8.82 -9.24 -7.13
N PRO A 180 9.31 -9.67 -8.29
CA PRO A 180 10.73 -9.83 -8.51
C PRO A 180 11.44 -8.48 -8.58
N VAL A 181 12.77 -8.51 -8.38
CA VAL A 181 13.63 -7.36 -8.58
C VAL A 181 13.90 -7.17 -10.06
N ASP A 182 13.74 -5.96 -10.56
CA ASP A 182 14.03 -5.57 -11.95
C ASP A 182 14.36 -4.07 -12.06
N ASP A 183 14.40 -3.55 -13.29
CA ASP A 183 14.69 -2.14 -13.57
C ASP A 183 13.70 -1.18 -12.89
N GLN A 184 12.44 -1.59 -12.68
CA GLN A 184 11.45 -0.78 -11.96
C GLN A 184 11.82 -0.63 -10.48
N THR A 185 12.33 -1.72 -9.87
CA THR A 185 12.87 -1.66 -8.49
C THR A 185 14.07 -0.74 -8.41
N LEU A 186 15.01 -0.83 -9.38
CA LEU A 186 16.20 0.04 -9.40
C LEU A 186 15.83 1.51 -9.60
N ALA A 187 14.87 1.80 -10.48
CA ALA A 187 14.34 3.15 -10.68
C ALA A 187 13.74 3.73 -9.40
N TYR A 188 12.98 2.93 -8.66
CA TYR A 188 12.41 3.31 -7.37
C TYR A 188 13.48 3.59 -6.32
N LEU A 189 14.52 2.77 -6.24
CA LEU A 189 15.63 2.98 -5.30
C LEU A 189 16.36 4.30 -5.58
N ARG A 190 16.60 4.63 -6.86
CA ARG A 190 17.17 5.93 -7.26
C ARG A 190 16.25 7.09 -6.90
N LEU A 191 14.97 6.97 -7.23
CA LEU A 191 13.96 7.99 -6.92
C LEU A 191 13.88 8.31 -5.43
N THR A 192 14.06 7.30 -4.58
CA THR A 192 13.98 7.41 -3.13
C THR A 192 15.36 7.65 -2.47
N GLY A 193 16.38 7.98 -3.27
CA GLY A 193 17.66 8.52 -2.79
C GLY A 193 18.69 7.48 -2.35
N ARG A 194 18.56 6.21 -2.77
CA ARG A 194 19.63 5.23 -2.57
C ARG A 194 20.82 5.56 -3.46
N SER A 195 22.02 5.31 -2.95
CA SER A 195 23.24 5.55 -3.72
C SER A 195 23.36 4.60 -4.91
N GLU A 196 24.08 5.03 -5.96
CA GLU A 196 24.35 4.15 -7.12
C GLU A 196 25.12 2.89 -6.72
N GLN A 197 25.90 2.92 -5.66
CA GLN A 197 26.56 1.73 -5.11
C GLN A 197 25.53 0.73 -4.58
N GLN A 198 24.53 1.20 -3.84
CA GLN A 198 23.44 0.36 -3.33
C GLN A 198 22.60 -0.21 -4.49
N VAL A 199 22.28 0.62 -5.50
CA VAL A 199 21.53 0.18 -6.68
C VAL A 199 22.31 -0.91 -7.44
N ALA A 200 23.61 -0.73 -7.65
CA ALA A 200 24.45 -1.72 -8.30
C ALA A 200 24.58 -3.03 -7.47
N LEU A 201 24.67 -2.91 -6.14
CA LEU A 201 24.67 -4.07 -5.26
C LEU A 201 23.38 -4.90 -5.42
N VAL A 202 22.22 -4.23 -5.39
CA VAL A 202 20.91 -4.88 -5.56
C VAL A 202 20.82 -5.59 -6.90
N GLU A 203 21.19 -4.93 -7.98
CA GLU A 203 21.17 -5.50 -9.32
C GLU A 203 22.04 -6.75 -9.43
N GLN A 204 23.31 -6.62 -9.04
CA GLN A 204 24.28 -7.71 -9.14
C GLN A 204 23.89 -8.90 -8.28
N TYR A 205 23.45 -8.63 -7.06
CA TYR A 205 23.07 -9.67 -6.12
C TYR A 205 21.79 -10.39 -6.57
N ALA A 206 20.76 -9.66 -7.01
CA ALA A 206 19.53 -10.24 -7.52
C ALA A 206 19.78 -11.13 -8.75
N LYS A 207 20.66 -10.70 -9.66
CA LYS A 207 21.07 -11.51 -10.83
C LYS A 207 21.84 -12.76 -10.41
N ALA A 208 22.80 -12.63 -9.49
CA ALA A 208 23.60 -13.76 -9.01
C ALA A 208 22.75 -14.83 -8.28
N GLN A 209 21.70 -14.40 -7.58
CA GLN A 209 20.81 -15.30 -6.83
C GLN A 209 19.60 -15.81 -7.64
N GLY A 210 19.44 -15.39 -8.91
CA GLY A 210 18.29 -15.77 -9.74
C GLY A 210 16.97 -15.14 -9.31
N PHE A 211 17.00 -14.01 -8.58
CA PHE A 211 15.82 -13.22 -8.19
C PHE A 211 15.52 -12.06 -9.14
N TRP A 212 16.39 -11.85 -10.11
CA TRP A 212 16.15 -10.88 -11.16
C TRP A 212 15.02 -11.32 -12.08
N ASN A 213 14.14 -10.40 -12.49
CA ASN A 213 13.14 -10.67 -13.51
C ASN A 213 13.80 -10.73 -14.88
N ASP A 214 14.17 -11.93 -15.31
CA ASP A 214 14.73 -12.18 -16.64
C ASP A 214 13.66 -12.85 -17.52
N PRO A 215 13.13 -12.16 -18.54
CA PRO A 215 12.14 -12.74 -19.45
C PRO A 215 12.64 -13.96 -20.26
N GLN A 216 13.96 -14.17 -20.32
CA GLN A 216 14.58 -15.30 -21.02
C GLN A 216 14.87 -16.49 -20.09
N ALA A 217 14.75 -16.29 -18.78
CA ALA A 217 14.94 -17.37 -17.82
C ALA A 217 13.79 -18.40 -17.91
N PRO A 218 14.04 -19.68 -17.63
CA PRO A 218 12.97 -20.66 -17.48
C PRO A 218 11.96 -20.21 -16.42
N GLU A 219 10.67 -20.43 -16.70
CA GLU A 219 9.63 -20.14 -15.71
C GLU A 219 9.86 -20.95 -14.43
N ARG A 220 9.66 -20.29 -13.28
CA ARG A 220 9.76 -20.94 -11.97
C ARG A 220 8.61 -21.92 -11.78
N VAL A 221 8.85 -22.96 -10.98
CA VAL A 221 7.83 -23.97 -10.65
C VAL A 221 7.13 -23.55 -9.35
N TYR A 222 5.83 -23.34 -9.44
CA TYR A 222 4.99 -22.98 -8.31
C TYR A 222 4.15 -24.16 -7.83
N SER A 223 3.64 -24.10 -6.60
CA SER A 223 2.69 -25.10 -6.09
C SER A 223 1.36 -25.06 -6.85
N ASP A 224 0.97 -23.88 -7.33
CA ASP A 224 -0.20 -23.63 -8.17
C ASP A 224 0.00 -22.32 -8.94
N VAL A 225 -0.74 -22.10 -10.02
CA VAL A 225 -0.65 -20.90 -10.85
C VAL A 225 -2.04 -20.35 -11.12
N VAL A 226 -2.15 -19.01 -11.06
CA VAL A 226 -3.33 -18.26 -11.50
C VAL A 226 -2.87 -17.26 -12.55
N GLU A 227 -3.68 -17.04 -13.57
CA GLU A 227 -3.38 -16.08 -14.64
C GLU A 227 -4.27 -14.85 -14.52
N LEU A 228 -3.69 -13.68 -14.77
CA LEU A 228 -4.41 -12.41 -14.87
C LEU A 228 -3.89 -11.62 -16.08
N ASP A 229 -4.77 -11.39 -17.03
CA ASP A 229 -4.55 -10.42 -18.09
C ASP A 229 -4.89 -9.01 -17.58
N LEU A 230 -3.88 -8.14 -17.46
CA LEU A 230 -4.03 -6.76 -16.98
C LEU A 230 -4.98 -5.94 -17.85
N SER A 231 -5.10 -6.27 -19.15
CA SER A 231 -6.04 -5.60 -20.06
C SER A 231 -7.50 -5.89 -19.72
N SER A 232 -7.76 -6.97 -18.99
CA SER A 232 -9.11 -7.35 -18.53
C SER A 232 -9.55 -6.63 -17.26
N VAL A 233 -8.63 -5.95 -16.57
CA VAL A 233 -8.92 -5.23 -15.34
C VAL A 233 -9.77 -3.99 -15.65
N LYS A 234 -10.84 -3.83 -14.90
CA LYS A 234 -11.77 -2.71 -15.03
C LYS A 234 -11.81 -1.85 -13.78
N ARG A 235 -12.15 -0.58 -13.94
CA ARG A 235 -12.39 0.33 -12.82
C ARG A 235 -13.37 -0.27 -11.83
N SER A 236 -13.00 -0.31 -10.58
CA SER A 236 -13.70 -1.06 -9.55
C SER A 236 -13.83 -0.26 -8.25
N ILE A 237 -14.85 -0.60 -7.50
CA ILE A 237 -15.03 -0.23 -6.11
C ILE A 237 -15.19 -1.51 -5.28
N ALA A 238 -15.11 -1.43 -3.98
CA ALA A 238 -15.34 -2.57 -3.08
C ALA A 238 -16.32 -2.21 -1.98
N GLY A 239 -17.09 -3.18 -1.55
CA GLY A 239 -18.06 -3.05 -0.47
C GLY A 239 -19.35 -3.80 -0.75
N PRO A 240 -20.29 -3.73 0.21
CA PRO A 240 -20.35 -2.82 1.38
C PRO A 240 -19.52 -3.25 2.58
N SER A 241 -19.00 -4.47 2.62
CA SER A 241 -18.44 -5.02 3.84
C SER A 241 -16.94 -5.28 3.77
N ARG A 242 -16.40 -5.71 2.64
CA ARG A 242 -15.02 -6.20 2.55
C ARG A 242 -14.31 -5.76 1.26
N PRO A 243 -12.98 -5.63 1.27
CA PRO A 243 -12.21 -5.24 0.08
C PRO A 243 -12.34 -6.21 -1.10
N HIS A 244 -12.56 -7.50 -0.84
CA HIS A 244 -12.78 -8.50 -1.89
C HIS A 244 -14.22 -8.55 -2.41
N ASP A 245 -15.16 -7.79 -1.82
CA ASP A 245 -16.50 -7.57 -2.38
C ASP A 245 -16.40 -6.55 -3.53
N ARG A 246 -15.63 -6.89 -4.56
CA ARG A 246 -15.37 -6.01 -5.70
C ARG A 246 -16.60 -5.88 -6.59
N ILE A 247 -16.89 -4.64 -6.97
CA ILE A 247 -17.96 -4.25 -7.87
C ILE A 247 -17.35 -3.42 -9.01
N PHE A 248 -17.70 -3.70 -10.27
CA PHE A 248 -17.33 -2.80 -11.36
C PHE A 248 -18.02 -1.45 -11.22
N LEU A 249 -17.30 -0.37 -11.43
CA LEU A 249 -17.83 0.99 -11.24
C LEU A 249 -19.10 1.22 -12.08
N GLU A 250 -19.16 0.66 -13.28
CA GLU A 250 -20.31 0.73 -14.17
C GLU A 250 -21.58 0.04 -13.61
N GLN A 251 -21.40 -0.92 -12.71
CA GLN A 251 -22.48 -1.71 -12.06
C GLN A 251 -22.81 -1.21 -10.65
N ALA A 252 -22.15 -0.16 -10.18
CA ALA A 252 -22.26 0.29 -8.78
C ALA A 252 -23.70 0.65 -8.39
N GLN A 253 -24.46 1.30 -9.26
CA GLN A 253 -25.84 1.69 -8.99
C GLN A 253 -26.77 0.47 -8.90
N GLU A 254 -26.68 -0.44 -9.86
CA GLU A 254 -27.48 -1.67 -9.87
C GLU A 254 -27.19 -2.51 -8.62
N ARG A 255 -25.91 -2.71 -8.32
CA ARG A 255 -25.50 -3.47 -7.15
C ARG A 255 -25.95 -2.83 -5.82
N PHE A 256 -25.95 -1.51 -5.76
CA PHE A 256 -26.47 -0.79 -4.59
C PHE A 256 -27.97 -1.06 -4.41
N HIS A 257 -28.76 -1.03 -5.50
CA HIS A 257 -30.20 -1.33 -5.43
C HIS A 257 -30.47 -2.78 -4.99
N GLU A 258 -29.70 -3.75 -5.49
CA GLU A 258 -29.80 -5.15 -5.05
C GLU A 258 -29.51 -5.28 -3.54
N ILE A 259 -28.43 -4.66 -3.06
CA ILE A 259 -28.05 -4.68 -1.63
C ILE A 259 -29.15 -4.06 -0.76
N CYS A 260 -29.79 -2.99 -1.22
CA CYS A 260 -30.90 -2.38 -0.50
C CYS A 260 -32.12 -3.30 -0.47
N ALA A 261 -32.45 -3.95 -1.60
CA ALA A 261 -33.54 -4.91 -1.66
C ALA A 261 -33.30 -6.10 -0.73
N ASP A 262 -32.10 -6.70 -0.76
CA ASP A 262 -31.71 -7.82 0.10
C ASP A 262 -31.82 -7.49 1.59
N ARG A 263 -31.57 -6.21 1.95
CA ARG A 263 -31.68 -5.71 3.34
C ARG A 263 -33.06 -5.18 3.70
N GLY A 264 -34.02 -5.22 2.78
CA GLY A 264 -35.38 -4.70 2.97
C GLY A 264 -35.42 -3.18 3.20
N LEU A 265 -34.46 -2.44 2.59
CA LEU A 265 -34.38 -0.98 2.71
C LEU A 265 -35.25 -0.29 1.65
N ASP A 266 -36.07 0.66 2.09
CA ASP A 266 -36.88 1.47 1.20
C ASP A 266 -36.08 2.68 0.69
N LEU A 267 -35.69 2.66 -0.58
CA LEU A 267 -34.92 3.75 -1.22
C LEU A 267 -35.73 5.06 -1.31
N GLY A 268 -37.04 5.01 -1.20
CA GLY A 268 -37.91 6.20 -1.15
C GLY A 268 -37.93 6.88 0.23
N LYS A 269 -37.49 6.16 1.27
CA LYS A 269 -37.51 6.70 2.64
C LYS A 269 -36.46 7.80 2.78
N LYS A 270 -36.89 8.95 3.26
CA LYS A 270 -36.03 10.10 3.60
C LYS A 270 -36.31 10.57 5.01
N GLU A 271 -35.28 11.05 5.67
CA GLU A 271 -35.35 11.66 6.99
C GLU A 271 -34.73 13.04 6.96
N THR A 272 -35.38 13.99 7.64
CA THR A 272 -34.83 15.35 7.78
C THR A 272 -33.93 15.41 8.98
N VAL A 273 -32.69 15.83 8.78
CA VAL A 273 -31.67 16.01 9.83
C VAL A 273 -31.20 17.45 9.83
N ASP A 274 -30.89 17.97 11.00
CA ASP A 274 -30.22 19.26 11.12
C ASP A 274 -28.70 19.11 10.96
N VAL A 275 -28.13 19.85 10.02
CA VAL A 275 -26.69 19.90 9.80
C VAL A 275 -26.25 21.36 9.96
N ASN A 276 -25.68 21.66 11.11
CA ASN A 276 -25.21 23.01 11.46
C ASN A 276 -26.29 24.11 11.28
N GLY A 277 -27.53 23.88 11.74
CA GLY A 277 -28.66 24.79 11.64
C GLY A 277 -29.36 24.77 10.28
N ARG A 278 -29.01 23.84 9.39
CA ARG A 278 -29.63 23.66 8.07
C ARG A 278 -30.36 22.31 7.99
N ALA A 279 -31.65 22.35 7.73
CA ALA A 279 -32.45 21.17 7.48
C ALA A 279 -32.01 20.49 6.16
N CYS A 280 -31.63 19.22 6.21
CA CYS A 280 -31.19 18.44 5.09
C CYS A 280 -31.98 17.13 5.01
N GLU A 281 -32.43 16.73 3.82
CA GLU A 281 -33.06 15.45 3.61
C GLU A 281 -32.01 14.38 3.27
N LEU A 282 -31.96 13.32 4.04
CA LEU A 282 -31.07 12.17 3.86
C LEU A 282 -31.89 10.91 3.57
N GLY A 283 -31.45 10.13 2.59
CA GLY A 283 -32.00 8.84 2.25
C GLY A 283 -30.90 7.78 2.17
N HIS A 284 -31.30 6.53 1.94
CA HIS A 284 -30.35 5.45 1.69
C HIS A 284 -29.47 5.77 0.47
N GLY A 285 -28.16 5.54 0.58
CA GLY A 285 -27.16 5.91 -0.43
C GLY A 285 -26.59 7.32 -0.30
N ALA A 286 -27.03 8.12 0.68
CA ALA A 286 -26.39 9.41 0.97
C ALA A 286 -24.95 9.18 1.47
N LEU A 287 -23.99 9.79 0.79
CA LEU A 287 -22.59 9.80 1.24
C LEU A 287 -22.46 10.66 2.50
N ALA A 288 -22.01 10.08 3.60
CA ALA A 288 -21.73 10.81 4.85
C ALA A 288 -20.27 11.24 4.96
N ILE A 289 -19.35 10.46 4.39
CA ILE A 289 -17.92 10.72 4.45
C ILE A 289 -17.34 10.52 3.03
N ALA A 290 -16.52 11.47 2.63
CA ALA A 290 -15.62 11.36 1.48
C ALA A 290 -14.19 11.54 1.98
N ALA A 291 -13.38 10.49 1.90
CA ALA A 291 -12.01 10.50 2.40
C ALA A 291 -11.02 10.16 1.28
N VAL A 292 -10.03 11.02 1.08
CA VAL A 292 -8.82 10.74 0.31
C VAL A 292 -7.75 10.37 1.33
N THR A 293 -7.57 9.10 1.55
CA THR A 293 -6.76 8.60 2.66
C THR A 293 -6.18 7.23 2.36
N SER A 294 -5.33 6.76 3.26
CA SER A 294 -4.73 5.44 3.32
C SER A 294 -3.41 5.31 2.56
N CYS A 295 -2.59 4.48 3.16
CA CYS A 295 -1.30 4.01 2.71
C CYS A 295 -1.32 3.42 1.30
N THR A 296 -2.32 2.63 0.97
CA THR A 296 -2.43 1.98 -0.34
C THR A 296 -2.56 3.02 -1.46
N THR A 297 -3.37 4.05 -1.24
CA THR A 297 -3.54 5.16 -2.20
C THR A 297 -2.29 6.04 -2.25
N ALA A 298 -1.63 6.26 -1.11
CA ALA A 298 -0.47 7.13 -1.02
C ALA A 298 0.83 6.48 -1.53
N THR A 299 0.89 5.16 -1.64
CA THR A 299 2.04 4.44 -2.22
C THR A 299 2.15 4.65 -3.73
N ASP A 300 1.06 4.90 -4.41
CA ASP A 300 1.06 5.29 -5.82
C ASP A 300 0.77 6.78 -5.99
N PRO A 301 1.79 7.63 -6.20
CA PRO A 301 1.63 9.07 -6.37
C PRO A 301 0.66 9.46 -7.48
N SER A 302 0.51 8.64 -8.51
CA SER A 302 -0.41 8.92 -9.64
C SER A 302 -1.86 8.97 -9.19
N MET A 303 -2.24 8.15 -8.22
CA MET A 303 -3.60 8.13 -7.66
C MET A 303 -3.90 9.41 -6.89
N MET A 304 -2.94 9.92 -6.12
CA MET A 304 -3.08 11.17 -5.38
C MET A 304 -3.17 12.38 -6.31
N LEU A 305 -2.33 12.40 -7.35
CA LEU A 305 -2.39 13.43 -8.40
C LEU A 305 -3.73 13.40 -9.14
N THR A 306 -4.24 12.20 -9.46
CA THR A 306 -5.55 12.03 -10.10
C THR A 306 -6.68 12.57 -9.22
N ALA A 307 -6.69 12.24 -7.93
CA ALA A 307 -7.67 12.77 -6.98
C ALA A 307 -7.62 14.30 -6.90
N GLY A 308 -6.42 14.88 -6.86
CA GLY A 308 -6.22 16.32 -6.88
C GLY A 308 -6.70 16.99 -8.17
N LEU A 309 -6.43 16.37 -9.33
CA LEU A 309 -6.92 16.86 -10.63
C LEU A 309 -8.44 16.82 -10.73
N VAL A 310 -9.08 15.75 -10.24
CA VAL A 310 -10.54 15.64 -10.18
C VAL A 310 -11.11 16.74 -9.28
N ALA A 311 -10.52 16.95 -8.10
CA ALA A 311 -10.95 17.99 -7.18
C ALA A 311 -10.82 19.39 -7.80
N LYS A 312 -9.69 19.68 -8.45
CA LYS A 312 -9.46 20.96 -9.15
C LYS A 312 -10.52 21.20 -10.23
N LYS A 313 -10.77 20.25 -11.11
CA LYS A 313 -11.78 20.35 -12.17
C LYS A 313 -13.20 20.50 -11.59
N ALA A 314 -13.51 19.79 -10.51
CA ALA A 314 -14.81 19.89 -9.86
C ALA A 314 -15.00 21.30 -9.23
N ALA A 315 -13.98 21.83 -8.56
CA ALA A 315 -14.02 23.20 -8.01
C ALA A 315 -14.19 24.25 -9.12
N GLU A 316 -13.42 24.15 -10.21
CA GLU A 316 -13.53 25.02 -11.38
C GLU A 316 -14.92 24.95 -12.03
N ALA A 317 -15.57 23.78 -12.02
CA ALA A 317 -16.95 23.59 -12.48
C ALA A 317 -18.01 24.08 -11.47
N GLY A 318 -17.60 24.62 -10.33
CA GLY A 318 -18.51 25.11 -9.27
C GLY A 318 -19.22 24.01 -8.48
N LEU A 319 -18.77 22.75 -8.60
CA LEU A 319 -19.32 21.64 -7.83
C LEU A 319 -18.87 21.74 -6.38
N LYS A 320 -19.76 21.35 -5.47
CA LYS A 320 -19.46 21.28 -4.02
C LYS A 320 -20.08 20.03 -3.42
N PRO A 321 -19.43 19.42 -2.43
CA PRO A 321 -20.03 18.35 -1.65
C PRO A 321 -21.33 18.80 -1.00
N LYS A 322 -22.24 17.88 -0.74
CA LYS A 322 -23.45 18.16 0.02
C LYS A 322 -23.09 18.57 1.45
N PRO A 323 -23.90 19.42 2.14
CA PRO A 323 -23.54 19.99 3.44
C PRO A 323 -23.34 18.95 4.54
N TRP A 324 -23.88 17.76 4.41
CA TRP A 324 -23.70 16.65 5.35
C TRP A 324 -22.46 15.79 5.09
N VAL A 325 -21.77 15.98 3.96
CA VAL A 325 -20.59 15.17 3.62
C VAL A 325 -19.38 15.71 4.35
N LYS A 326 -18.77 14.87 5.19
CA LYS A 326 -17.49 15.17 5.80
C LYS A 326 -16.35 14.81 4.83
N CYS A 327 -15.67 15.83 4.31
CA CYS A 327 -14.50 15.66 3.46
C CYS A 327 -13.24 15.55 4.31
N ILE A 328 -12.38 14.57 3.99
CA ILE A 328 -11.16 14.26 4.74
C ILE A 328 -10.01 14.09 3.75
N LEU A 329 -8.88 14.75 4.01
CA LEU A 329 -7.60 14.46 3.37
C LEU A 329 -6.63 13.95 4.44
N ALA A 330 -6.21 12.71 4.31
CA ALA A 330 -5.22 12.09 5.20
C ALA A 330 -4.18 11.34 4.35
N PRO A 331 -3.23 12.07 3.74
CA PRO A 331 -2.21 11.46 2.88
C PRO A 331 -1.28 10.55 3.68
N GLY A 332 -0.55 9.67 3.00
CA GLY A 332 0.35 8.73 3.63
C GLY A 332 1.54 9.38 4.35
N SER A 333 1.99 10.54 3.87
CA SER A 333 3.09 11.28 4.46
C SER A 333 3.05 12.76 4.07
N HIS A 334 3.86 13.55 4.72
CA HIS A 334 4.08 14.95 4.35
C HIS A 334 4.66 15.09 2.92
N ALA A 335 5.42 14.10 2.44
CA ALA A 335 5.91 14.09 1.06
C ALA A 335 4.76 14.08 0.04
N THR A 336 3.68 13.34 0.30
CA THR A 336 2.49 13.34 -0.55
C THR A 336 1.75 14.68 -0.51
N GLU A 337 1.68 15.32 0.65
CA GLU A 337 1.12 16.66 0.78
C GLU A 337 1.92 17.68 -0.04
N LEU A 338 3.26 17.67 0.09
CA LEU A 338 4.16 18.52 -0.71
C LEU A 338 4.04 18.25 -2.22
N LEU A 339 3.83 16.99 -2.62
CA LEU A 339 3.58 16.64 -4.02
C LEU A 339 2.33 17.34 -4.55
N LEU A 340 1.21 17.27 -3.82
CA LEU A 340 -0.04 17.94 -4.19
C LEU A 340 0.10 19.47 -4.22
N GLU A 341 0.84 20.04 -3.28
CA GLU A 341 1.13 21.49 -3.25
C GLU A 341 1.97 21.92 -4.45
N ARG A 342 3.08 21.22 -4.72
CA ARG A 342 3.95 21.52 -5.87
C ARG A 342 3.27 21.32 -7.22
N ALA A 343 2.31 20.41 -7.29
CA ALA A 343 1.49 20.20 -8.49
C ALA A 343 0.36 21.24 -8.64
N GLY A 344 0.16 22.14 -7.67
CA GLY A 344 -0.92 23.15 -7.69
C GLY A 344 -2.32 22.53 -7.59
N LEU A 345 -2.45 21.43 -6.85
CA LEU A 345 -3.69 20.66 -6.72
C LEU A 345 -4.34 20.80 -5.32
N MET A 346 -3.60 21.29 -4.35
CA MET A 346 -4.07 21.39 -2.98
C MET A 346 -5.25 22.37 -2.83
N ASP A 347 -5.24 23.47 -3.58
CA ASP A 347 -6.32 24.47 -3.48
C ASP A 347 -7.66 23.92 -3.98
N GLY A 348 -7.69 23.15 -5.07
CA GLY A 348 -8.90 22.49 -5.53
C GLY A 348 -9.47 21.50 -4.51
N LEU A 349 -8.61 20.79 -3.78
CA LEU A 349 -9.03 19.92 -2.67
C LEU A 349 -9.64 20.76 -1.53
N ARG A 350 -8.98 21.86 -1.13
CA ARG A 350 -9.47 22.78 -0.08
C ARG A 350 -10.80 23.42 -0.43
N ASP A 351 -10.98 23.83 -1.68
CA ASP A 351 -12.23 24.43 -2.17
C ASP A 351 -13.43 23.45 -2.08
N LEU A 352 -13.17 22.16 -2.15
CA LEU A 352 -14.16 21.11 -1.92
C LEU A 352 -14.25 20.66 -0.45
N GLY A 353 -13.51 21.31 0.47
CA GLY A 353 -13.53 21.01 1.90
C GLY A 353 -12.63 19.87 2.35
N PHE A 354 -11.73 19.40 1.49
CA PHE A 354 -10.71 18.40 1.86
C PHE A 354 -9.49 19.11 2.47
N TYR A 355 -9.35 19.00 3.77
CA TYR A 355 -8.22 19.54 4.53
C TYR A 355 -7.41 18.39 5.12
N THR A 356 -6.08 18.57 5.16
CA THR A 356 -5.20 17.62 5.83
C THR A 356 -5.54 17.57 7.32
N CYS A 357 -6.01 16.42 7.79
CA CYS A 357 -6.40 16.20 9.18
C CYS A 357 -5.47 15.24 9.92
N GLY A 358 -4.52 14.65 9.23
CA GLY A 358 -3.55 13.69 9.74
C GLY A 358 -2.87 12.96 8.60
N PHE A 359 -2.06 11.95 8.95
CA PHE A 359 -1.43 11.04 8.02
C PHE A 359 -1.96 9.63 8.29
N GLY A 360 -2.44 8.94 7.25
CA GLY A 360 -3.09 7.67 7.46
C GLY A 360 -3.05 6.70 6.28
#